data_015a11063bdfdc9d3ce57de02dcd5105
#
_entry.id   015a11063bdfdc9d3ce57de02dcd5105
#
_cell.length_a   1.000
_cell.length_b   1.000
_cell.length_c   1.000
_cell.angle_alpha   90.00
_cell.angle_beta   90.00
_cell.angle_gamma   90.00
#
_symmetry.space_group_name_H-M   'P 1'
#
loop_
_entity.id
_entity.type
_entity.pdbx_description
1 polymer ?
#
loop_
_entity_poly.entity_id
_entity_poly.type
_entity_poly.pdbx_seq_one_letter_code
_entity_poly.pdbx_strand_id
1 'polypeptide(L)'
;KTFWNGNYLIDWVNKKKKKTTFSVEANMLSILFEIPNIEQTKKIIDFMLENKVITEFGCPVVYKKYNWNDVYTPFLFIGLKDYHNGLIWFWVSCIASIALKKSGYEEEAVSLLGKISNKITRDNSIYEVYTKNGQPVKRLFYKSEEGFAWSAGLFVWAYQELFNTPK
;
A
#
# COMPACT_ATOMS: atom_id res chain seq x y z
N LYS A 1 13.12 19.12 0.49
CA LYS A 1 13.40 19.17 1.93
C LYS A 1 12.14 19.15 2.80
N THR A 2 11.00 19.62 2.32
CA THR A 2 9.77 19.79 3.14
C THR A 2 9.09 18.46 3.47
N PHE A 3 9.12 17.48 2.56
CA PHE A 3 8.46 16.18 2.74
C PHE A 3 9.36 15.08 3.28
N TRP A 4 10.67 15.23 3.26
CA TRP A 4 11.63 14.23 3.76
C TRP A 4 11.83 14.38 5.27
N ASN A 5 11.63 13.30 6.05
CA ASN A 5 11.81 13.30 7.51
C ASN A 5 13.09 12.60 7.99
N GLY A 6 13.95 12.17 7.07
CA GLY A 6 15.17 11.42 7.37
C GLY A 6 15.09 9.94 7.00
N ASN A 7 13.88 9.36 6.98
CA ASN A 7 13.65 7.93 6.68
C ASN A 7 12.70 7.70 5.51
N TYR A 8 11.71 8.59 5.30
CA TYR A 8 10.70 8.46 4.24
C TYR A 8 10.07 9.80 3.89
N LEU A 9 9.29 9.82 2.83
CA LEU A 9 8.45 10.96 2.45
C LEU A 9 7.20 10.95 3.31
N ILE A 10 7.00 12.05 4.07
CA ILE A 10 5.81 12.21 4.89
C ILE A 10 4.59 12.49 4.02
N ASP A 11 3.42 12.12 4.53
CA ASP A 11 2.21 12.07 3.74
C ASP A 11 1.76 13.45 3.23
N TRP A 12 1.60 14.44 4.10
CA TRP A 12 1.25 15.78 3.66
C TRP A 12 1.76 16.91 4.59
N VAL A 13 1.84 18.10 3.99
CA VAL A 13 2.23 19.33 4.68
C VAL A 13 1.27 20.45 4.28
N ASN A 14 0.78 21.19 5.25
CA ASN A 14 0.10 22.45 5.01
C ASN A 14 0.73 23.58 5.85
N LYS A 15 0.21 24.81 5.74
CA LYS A 15 0.77 25.98 6.45
C LYS A 15 0.84 25.82 7.98
N LYS A 16 0.02 24.96 8.58
CA LYS A 16 -0.14 24.83 10.05
C LYS A 16 0.28 23.48 10.60
N LYS A 17 0.30 22.42 9.78
CA LYS A 17 0.52 21.04 10.23
C LYS A 17 1.35 20.24 9.25
N LYS A 18 2.12 19.30 9.80
CA LYS A 18 2.77 18.21 9.05
C LYS A 18 2.18 16.89 9.51
N LYS A 19 1.86 16.01 8.56
CA LYS A 19 1.46 14.64 8.86
C LYS A 19 2.60 13.71 8.50
N THR A 20 3.26 13.19 9.53
CA THR A 20 4.46 12.35 9.39
C THR A 20 4.12 10.86 9.23
N THR A 21 2.88 10.53 8.95
CA THR A 21 2.43 9.17 8.68
C THR A 21 3.12 8.63 7.43
N PHE A 22 3.46 7.35 7.44
CA PHE A 22 4.01 6.67 6.27
C PHE A 22 2.88 6.23 5.35
N SER A 23 2.65 6.96 4.25
CA SER A 23 1.80 6.49 3.17
C SER A 23 2.58 5.50 2.33
N VAL A 24 2.15 4.24 2.31
CA VAL A 24 2.79 3.19 1.50
C VAL A 24 2.65 3.53 0.03
N GLU A 25 1.45 3.89 -0.39
CA GLU A 25 1.14 4.30 -1.76
C GLU A 25 2.08 5.41 -2.23
N ALA A 26 2.13 6.54 -1.51
CA ALA A 26 2.92 7.70 -1.92
C ALA A 26 4.44 7.39 -1.97
N ASN A 27 4.97 6.65 -0.98
CA ASN A 27 6.38 6.30 -0.96
C ASN A 27 6.74 5.30 -2.06
N MET A 28 5.91 4.28 -2.32
CA MET A 28 6.19 3.31 -3.39
C MET A 28 6.05 3.94 -4.77
N LEU A 29 5.03 4.78 -5.01
CA LEU A 29 4.92 5.54 -6.25
C LEU A 29 6.12 6.48 -6.44
N SER A 30 6.57 7.16 -5.38
CA SER A 30 7.73 8.04 -5.49
C SER A 30 8.98 7.29 -5.96
N ILE A 31 9.18 6.06 -5.49
CA ILE A 31 10.28 5.19 -5.94
C ILE A 31 10.11 4.84 -7.43
N LEU A 32 8.91 4.46 -7.87
CA LEU A 32 8.64 4.12 -9.27
C LEU A 32 8.89 5.29 -10.23
N PHE A 33 8.64 6.53 -9.76
CA PHE A 33 8.89 7.76 -10.50
C PHE A 33 10.26 8.38 -10.22
N GLU A 34 11.17 7.65 -9.56
CA GLU A 34 12.58 8.04 -9.33
C GLU A 34 12.73 9.39 -8.62
N ILE A 35 11.77 9.75 -7.75
CA ILE A 35 11.80 11.02 -7.00
C ILE A 35 12.85 10.99 -5.88
N PRO A 36 12.95 9.93 -5.03
CA PRO A 36 14.03 9.80 -4.05
C PRO A 36 15.32 9.33 -4.73
N ASN A 37 16.45 9.78 -4.22
CA ASN A 37 17.75 9.23 -4.64
C ASN A 37 17.95 7.81 -4.05
N ILE A 38 19.04 7.15 -4.45
CA ILE A 38 19.35 5.75 -4.07
C ILE A 38 19.39 5.58 -2.54
N GLU A 39 20.02 6.50 -1.81
CA GLU A 39 20.10 6.43 -0.34
C GLU A 39 18.72 6.61 0.30
N GLN A 40 17.92 7.54 -0.21
CA GLN A 40 16.56 7.77 0.26
C GLN A 40 15.64 6.58 -0.06
N THR A 41 15.76 6.01 -1.25
CA THR A 41 15.03 4.79 -1.65
C THR A 41 15.32 3.66 -0.67
N LYS A 42 16.60 3.42 -0.39
CA LYS A 42 17.00 2.41 0.60
C LYS A 42 16.38 2.65 1.96
N LYS A 43 16.44 3.88 2.48
CA LYS A 43 15.85 4.22 3.79
C LYS A 43 14.33 4.02 3.83
N ILE A 44 13.61 4.34 2.74
CA ILE A 44 12.16 4.11 2.62
C ILE A 44 11.86 2.62 2.73
N ILE A 45 12.60 1.78 2.01
CA ILE A 45 12.39 0.34 2.00
C ILE A 45 12.80 -0.28 3.34
N ASP A 46 13.96 0.09 3.88
CA ASP A 46 14.40 -0.37 5.20
C ASP A 46 13.34 -0.05 6.26
N PHE A 47 12.80 1.17 6.27
CA PHE A 47 11.71 1.54 7.16
C PHE A 47 10.50 0.63 7.01
N MET A 48 10.11 0.33 5.76
CA MET A 48 8.96 -0.53 5.47
C MET A 48 9.16 -1.96 5.99
N LEU A 49 10.35 -2.52 5.81
CA LEU A 49 10.67 -3.89 6.21
C LEU A 49 10.88 -4.02 7.73
N GLU A 50 11.68 -3.14 8.34
CA GLU A 50 11.94 -3.12 9.79
C GLU A 50 10.66 -2.95 10.62
N ASN A 51 9.74 -2.11 10.14
CA ASN A 51 8.46 -1.86 10.81
C ASN A 51 7.37 -2.89 10.45
N LYS A 52 7.69 -3.93 9.65
CA LYS A 52 6.76 -4.98 9.24
C LYS A 52 5.48 -4.41 8.62
N VAL A 53 5.63 -3.39 7.76
CA VAL A 53 4.50 -2.74 7.08
C VAL A 53 3.81 -3.72 6.13
N ILE A 54 4.58 -4.64 5.52
CA ILE A 54 4.04 -5.75 4.73
C ILE A 54 3.44 -6.80 5.67
N THR A 55 2.13 -6.92 5.64
CA THR A 55 1.40 -7.92 6.42
C THR A 55 1.33 -9.27 5.71
N GLU A 56 0.67 -10.25 6.34
CA GLU A 56 0.34 -11.54 5.69
C GLU A 56 -0.56 -11.36 4.45
N PHE A 57 -1.38 -10.32 4.42
CA PHE A 57 -2.40 -10.10 3.38
C PHE A 57 -2.08 -8.95 2.43
N GLY A 58 -0.89 -8.36 2.51
CA GLY A 58 -0.48 -7.22 1.70
C GLY A 58 -0.19 -5.96 2.52
N CYS A 59 -0.16 -4.81 1.85
CA CYS A 59 0.18 -3.53 2.45
C CYS A 59 -1.07 -2.71 2.79
N PRO A 60 -1.14 -2.10 3.98
CA PRO A 60 -2.12 -1.06 4.24
C PRO A 60 -1.77 0.19 3.42
N VAL A 61 -2.77 1.02 3.09
CA VAL A 61 -2.51 2.30 2.42
C VAL A 61 -1.60 3.19 3.27
N VAL A 62 -1.85 3.21 4.58
CA VAL A 62 -1.13 4.03 5.54
C VAL A 62 -0.68 3.18 6.73
N TYR A 63 0.61 3.26 7.06
CA TYR A 63 1.18 2.66 8.26
C TYR A 63 1.18 3.67 9.41
N LYS A 64 0.71 3.24 10.61
CA LYS A 64 0.30 4.08 11.74
C LYS A 64 -0.85 4.99 11.35
N LYS A 65 -2.06 4.43 11.44
CA LYS A 65 -3.33 5.09 11.08
C LYS A 65 -3.43 6.52 11.55
N TYR A 66 -4.13 7.32 10.79
CA TYR A 66 -4.60 8.63 11.24
C TYR A 66 -5.50 8.52 12.47
N ASN A 67 -5.43 9.53 13.32
CA ASN A 67 -6.43 9.70 14.37
C ASN A 67 -7.80 10.03 13.75
N TRP A 68 -8.87 9.73 14.46
CA TRP A 68 -10.22 9.97 13.96
C TRP A 68 -10.49 11.44 13.59
N ASN A 69 -9.84 12.40 14.26
CA ASN A 69 -9.95 13.86 13.97
C ASN A 69 -9.29 14.27 12.65
N ASP A 70 -8.43 13.44 12.08
CA ASP A 70 -7.78 13.67 10.79
C ASP A 70 -8.52 12.97 9.64
N VAL A 71 -9.58 12.22 9.97
CA VAL A 71 -10.40 11.48 8.99
C VAL A 71 -11.57 12.36 8.56
N TYR A 72 -11.89 12.35 7.27
CA TYR A 72 -13.05 13.07 6.74
C TYR A 72 -14.34 12.65 7.43
N THR A 73 -15.02 13.62 8.02
CA THR A 73 -16.16 13.39 8.93
C THR A 73 -17.26 12.47 8.36
N PRO A 74 -17.71 12.57 7.09
CA PRO A 74 -18.69 11.63 6.54
C PRO A 74 -18.25 10.16 6.61
N PHE A 75 -16.95 9.86 6.46
CA PHE A 75 -16.44 8.49 6.60
C PHE A 75 -16.58 7.92 8.02
N LEU A 76 -16.60 8.77 9.04
CA LEU A 76 -16.86 8.34 10.41
C LEU A 76 -18.29 7.84 10.57
N PHE A 77 -19.27 8.56 10.01
CA PHE A 77 -20.69 8.21 10.12
C PHE A 77 -21.04 6.93 9.37
N ILE A 78 -20.48 6.69 8.19
CA ILE A 78 -20.73 5.47 7.42
C ILE A 78 -19.81 4.30 7.82
N GLY A 79 -19.01 4.47 8.88
CA GLY A 79 -18.12 3.43 9.39
C GLY A 79 -16.87 3.17 8.54
N LEU A 80 -16.46 4.09 7.67
CA LEU A 80 -15.30 3.97 6.76
C LEU A 80 -14.06 4.76 7.24
N LYS A 81 -13.92 5.01 8.53
CA LYS A 81 -12.79 5.75 9.13
C LYS A 81 -11.38 5.21 8.79
N ASP A 82 -11.30 3.98 8.35
CA ASP A 82 -10.06 3.27 8.00
C ASP A 82 -9.93 2.93 6.51
N TYR A 83 -10.85 3.40 5.66
CA TYR A 83 -10.91 3.06 4.24
C TYR A 83 -9.60 3.32 3.50
N HIS A 84 -9.10 4.57 3.47
CA HIS A 84 -7.72 4.91 3.08
C HIS A 84 -6.81 5.16 4.29
N ASN A 85 -7.08 4.51 5.42
CA ASN A 85 -6.41 4.71 6.68
C ASN A 85 -6.15 3.38 7.39
N GLY A 86 -5.44 2.49 6.71
CA GLY A 86 -4.94 1.23 7.26
C GLY A 86 -5.74 -0.01 6.90
N LEU A 87 -6.72 0.06 5.99
CA LEU A 87 -7.18 -1.13 5.28
C LEU A 87 -6.19 -1.51 4.17
N ILE A 88 -6.24 -2.77 3.76
CA ILE A 88 -5.34 -3.34 2.77
C ILE A 88 -5.99 -3.24 1.39
N TRP A 89 -5.25 -2.64 0.46
CA TRP A 89 -5.62 -2.53 -0.93
C TRP A 89 -4.61 -3.28 -1.80
N PHE A 90 -5.07 -4.20 -2.62
CA PHE A 90 -4.14 -5.01 -3.42
C PHE A 90 -3.37 -4.19 -4.44
N TRP A 91 -3.98 -3.16 -5.03
CA TRP A 91 -3.26 -2.29 -5.95
C TRP A 91 -2.08 -1.57 -5.28
N VAL A 92 -2.19 -1.16 -4.01
CA VAL A 92 -1.06 -0.60 -3.24
C VAL A 92 0.05 -1.63 -3.07
N SER A 93 -0.34 -2.86 -2.75
CA SER A 93 0.62 -3.97 -2.58
C SER A 93 1.30 -4.35 -3.90
N CYS A 94 0.58 -4.29 -5.02
CA CYS A 94 1.15 -4.52 -6.36
C CYS A 94 2.20 -3.46 -6.72
N ILE A 95 1.88 -2.18 -6.50
CA ILE A 95 2.84 -1.08 -6.68
C ILE A 95 4.07 -1.27 -5.78
N ALA A 96 3.87 -1.69 -4.52
CA ALA A 96 4.96 -1.96 -3.60
C ALA A 96 5.85 -3.12 -4.09
N SER A 97 5.27 -4.19 -4.64
CA SER A 97 6.06 -5.29 -5.24
C SER A 97 6.94 -4.81 -6.39
N ILE A 98 6.40 -3.98 -7.29
CA ILE A 98 7.20 -3.43 -8.42
C ILE A 98 8.32 -2.51 -7.89
N ALA A 99 8.01 -1.64 -6.93
CA ALA A 99 8.99 -0.73 -6.35
C ALA A 99 10.13 -1.48 -5.64
N LEU A 100 9.81 -2.54 -4.89
CA LEU A 100 10.79 -3.43 -4.25
C LEU A 100 11.71 -4.07 -5.29
N LYS A 101 11.15 -4.68 -6.35
CA LYS A 101 11.96 -5.29 -7.42
C LYS A 101 12.88 -4.28 -8.09
N LYS A 102 12.36 -3.12 -8.51
CA LYS A 102 13.15 -2.06 -9.14
C LYS A 102 14.28 -1.55 -8.26
N SER A 103 14.15 -1.70 -6.95
CA SER A 103 15.15 -1.30 -5.96
C SER A 103 16.10 -2.45 -5.55
N GLY A 104 16.02 -3.63 -6.17
CA GLY A 104 16.89 -4.78 -5.90
C GLY A 104 16.44 -5.70 -4.76
N TYR A 105 15.22 -5.52 -4.22
CA TYR A 105 14.60 -6.36 -3.17
C TYR A 105 13.69 -7.40 -3.82
N GLU A 106 14.27 -8.30 -4.61
CA GLU A 106 13.51 -9.23 -5.46
C GLU A 106 12.76 -10.29 -4.64
N GLU A 107 13.37 -10.81 -3.56
CA GLU A 107 12.74 -11.81 -2.70
C GLU A 107 11.50 -11.26 -2.01
N GLU A 108 11.57 -10.06 -1.46
CA GLU A 108 10.46 -9.36 -0.82
C GLU A 108 9.35 -9.03 -1.82
N ALA A 109 9.73 -8.63 -3.04
CA ALA A 109 8.80 -8.33 -4.11
C ALA A 109 7.99 -9.57 -4.51
N VAL A 110 8.65 -10.68 -4.77
CA VAL A 110 8.03 -11.97 -5.13
C VAL A 110 7.18 -12.50 -3.97
N SER A 111 7.69 -12.43 -2.74
CA SER A 111 6.96 -12.83 -1.54
C SER A 111 5.65 -12.03 -1.38
N LEU A 112 5.71 -10.70 -1.56
CA LEU A 112 4.52 -9.85 -1.44
C LEU A 112 3.49 -10.16 -2.53
N LEU A 113 3.90 -10.30 -3.79
CA LEU A 113 2.98 -10.64 -4.88
C LEU A 113 2.38 -12.05 -4.69
N GLY A 114 3.16 -13.00 -4.18
CA GLY A 114 2.71 -14.34 -3.83
C GLY A 114 1.62 -14.35 -2.76
N LYS A 115 1.72 -13.50 -1.74
CA LYS A 115 0.67 -13.33 -0.72
C LYS A 115 -0.65 -12.87 -1.34
N ILE A 116 -0.59 -11.91 -2.26
CA ILE A 116 -1.77 -11.39 -2.97
C ILE A 116 -2.37 -12.50 -3.86
N SER A 117 -1.53 -13.18 -4.64
CA SER A 117 -1.95 -14.29 -5.51
C SER A 117 -2.67 -15.38 -4.72
N ASN A 118 -2.08 -15.82 -3.61
CA ASN A 118 -2.68 -16.81 -2.72
C ASN A 118 -4.04 -16.35 -2.17
N LYS A 119 -4.16 -15.07 -1.85
CA LYS A 119 -5.43 -14.54 -1.34
C LYS A 119 -6.51 -14.48 -2.43
N ILE A 120 -6.15 -14.05 -3.65
CA ILE A 120 -7.04 -14.07 -4.81
C ILE A 120 -7.54 -15.49 -5.07
N THR A 121 -6.64 -16.47 -5.06
CA THR A 121 -6.98 -17.88 -5.28
C THR A 121 -7.92 -18.42 -4.22
N ARG A 122 -7.68 -18.11 -2.93
CA ARG A 122 -8.55 -18.53 -1.82
C ARG A 122 -9.95 -17.93 -1.89
N ASP A 123 -10.05 -16.66 -2.30
CA ASP A 123 -11.33 -15.94 -2.39
C ASP A 123 -12.05 -16.20 -3.71
N ASN A 124 -11.36 -16.80 -4.68
CA ASN A 124 -11.81 -16.95 -6.08
C ASN A 124 -12.25 -15.60 -6.69
N SER A 125 -11.72 -14.49 -6.20
CA SER A 125 -12.03 -13.13 -6.63
C SER A 125 -11.01 -12.11 -6.13
N ILE A 126 -11.02 -10.93 -6.75
CA ILE A 126 -10.30 -9.74 -6.26
C ILE A 126 -11.32 -8.76 -5.71
N TYR A 127 -11.23 -8.49 -4.41
CA TYR A 127 -12.06 -7.47 -3.77
C TYR A 127 -11.36 -6.12 -3.75
N GLU A 128 -12.15 -5.05 -3.71
CA GLU A 128 -11.65 -3.68 -3.64
C GLU A 128 -10.72 -3.47 -2.45
N VAL A 129 -11.15 -3.88 -1.25
CA VAL A 129 -10.45 -3.60 -0.01
C VAL A 129 -10.66 -4.69 1.04
N TYR A 130 -9.59 -4.96 1.80
CA TYR A 130 -9.56 -5.99 2.83
C TYR A 130 -9.27 -5.40 4.21
N THR A 131 -9.80 -6.06 5.23
CA THR A 131 -9.42 -5.81 6.62
C THR A 131 -7.98 -6.27 6.87
N LYS A 132 -7.40 -5.87 7.99
CA LYS A 132 -6.07 -6.35 8.43
C LYS A 132 -5.98 -7.87 8.58
N ASN A 133 -7.12 -8.56 8.73
CA ASN A 133 -7.19 -10.02 8.85
C ASN A 133 -7.49 -10.70 7.49
N GLY A 134 -7.35 -9.97 6.39
CA GLY A 134 -7.53 -10.49 5.04
C GLY A 134 -8.98 -10.80 4.66
N GLN A 135 -9.99 -10.31 5.39
CA GLN A 135 -11.39 -10.48 5.01
C GLN A 135 -11.85 -9.29 4.16
N PRO A 136 -12.63 -9.50 3.07
CA PRO A 136 -13.28 -8.41 2.37
C PRO A 136 -14.09 -7.56 3.36
N VAL A 137 -14.01 -6.24 3.23
CA VAL A 137 -14.71 -5.35 4.17
C VAL A 137 -16.21 -5.45 3.97
N LYS A 138 -16.94 -5.70 5.05
CA LYS A 138 -18.40 -5.70 5.10
C LYS A 138 -18.87 -4.96 6.34
N ARG A 139 -19.65 -3.90 6.14
CA ARG A 139 -20.20 -3.02 7.17
C ARG A 139 -21.65 -2.67 6.87
N LEU A 140 -22.32 -1.99 7.78
CA LEU A 140 -23.74 -1.66 7.64
C LEU A 140 -24.04 -0.90 6.33
N PHE A 141 -23.21 0.08 5.98
CA PHE A 141 -23.41 0.95 4.81
C PHE A 141 -22.35 0.75 3.72
N TYR A 142 -21.54 -0.31 3.79
CA TYR A 142 -20.48 -0.53 2.83
C TYR A 142 -20.11 -2.01 2.73
N LYS A 143 -19.99 -2.49 1.52
CA LYS A 143 -19.44 -3.80 1.19
C LYS A 143 -18.34 -3.61 0.14
N SER A 144 -17.17 -4.21 0.39
CA SER A 144 -16.07 -4.25 -0.58
C SER A 144 -16.55 -4.83 -1.91
N GLU A 145 -16.29 -4.13 -3.00
CA GLU A 145 -16.67 -4.55 -4.34
C GLU A 145 -15.90 -5.80 -4.76
N GLU A 146 -16.58 -6.74 -5.38
CA GLU A 146 -16.01 -7.96 -5.93
C GLU A 146 -15.68 -7.76 -7.41
N GLY A 147 -14.61 -8.40 -7.90
CA GLY A 147 -14.16 -8.24 -9.28
C GLY A 147 -13.52 -6.86 -9.54
N PHE A 148 -12.83 -6.30 -8.55
CA PHE A 148 -12.30 -4.93 -8.60
C PHE A 148 -11.21 -4.76 -9.66
N ALA A 149 -11.57 -4.19 -10.79
CA ALA A 149 -10.75 -4.10 -12.00
C ALA A 149 -9.41 -3.36 -11.78
N TRP A 150 -9.38 -2.31 -10.96
CA TRP A 150 -8.15 -1.58 -10.66
C TRP A 150 -7.09 -2.47 -10.03
N SER A 151 -7.45 -3.21 -8.97
CA SER A 151 -6.52 -4.16 -8.34
C SER A 151 -6.12 -5.29 -9.29
N ALA A 152 -7.05 -5.76 -10.14
CA ALA A 152 -6.76 -6.79 -11.13
C ALA A 152 -5.73 -6.32 -12.18
N GLY A 153 -5.91 -5.12 -12.73
CA GLY A 153 -4.97 -4.53 -13.69
C GLY A 153 -3.57 -4.32 -13.10
N LEU A 154 -3.49 -3.81 -11.86
CA LEU A 154 -2.22 -3.62 -11.17
C LEU A 154 -1.55 -4.95 -10.79
N PHE A 155 -2.32 -6.01 -10.51
CA PHE A 155 -1.78 -7.35 -10.28
C PHE A 155 -1.14 -7.91 -11.55
N VAL A 156 -1.81 -7.80 -12.70
CA VAL A 156 -1.26 -8.22 -14.00
C VAL A 156 0.02 -7.45 -14.32
N TRP A 157 0.02 -6.14 -14.13
CA TRP A 157 1.23 -5.34 -14.34
C TRP A 157 2.37 -5.76 -13.40
N ALA A 158 2.11 -5.93 -12.10
CA ALA A 158 3.12 -6.40 -11.17
C ALA A 158 3.68 -7.78 -11.56
N TYR A 159 2.81 -8.70 -11.98
CA TYR A 159 3.23 -10.00 -12.46
C TYR A 159 4.17 -9.90 -13.68
N GLN A 160 3.81 -9.06 -14.65
CA GLN A 160 4.65 -8.83 -15.83
C GLN A 160 6.02 -8.23 -15.47
N GLU A 161 6.04 -7.22 -14.62
CA GLU A 161 7.28 -6.58 -14.15
C GLU A 161 8.18 -7.56 -13.38
N LEU A 162 7.59 -8.47 -12.58
CA LEU A 162 8.35 -9.40 -11.77
C LEU A 162 8.89 -10.60 -12.58
N PHE A 163 8.14 -11.12 -13.54
CA PHE A 163 8.43 -12.41 -14.15
C PHE A 163 8.67 -12.36 -15.67
N ASN A 164 8.14 -11.38 -16.40
CA ASN A 164 8.20 -11.32 -17.85
C ASN A 164 9.11 -10.20 -18.39
N THR A 165 9.77 -9.42 -17.55
CA THR A 165 10.72 -8.40 -18.01
C THR A 165 11.93 -9.11 -18.64
N PRO A 166 12.24 -8.90 -19.92
CA PRO A 166 13.47 -9.46 -20.52
C PRO A 166 14.68 -8.98 -19.70
N LYS A 167 15.60 -9.89 -19.44
CA LYS A 167 16.89 -9.57 -18.79
C LYS A 167 17.77 -8.74 -19.68
#